data_d47b561f6cf31c0f7e44118cc51c6359
#
_entry.id   d47b561f6cf31c0f7e44118cc51c6359
#
_cell.length_a   1.000
_cell.length_b   1.000
_cell.length_c   1.000
_cell.angle_alpha   90.00
_cell.angle_beta   90.00
_cell.angle_gamma   90.00
#
_symmetry.space_group_name_H-M   'P 1'
#
loop_
_entity.id
_entity.type
_entity.pdbx_description
1 polymer ?
#
loop_
_entity_poly.entity_id
_entity_poly.type
_entity_poly.pdbx_seq_one_letter_code
_entity_poly.pdbx_strand_id
1 'polypeptide(L)'
;FFLTVCLFVNINCYDIKAEEFIFESQTIEITNNGNKIQAKDGVKVSTANNIEITANESTYDKIKLVLTLIGNIKVIDKENNIKIKGENITYYKNREEIISKGNTIIHINNEYVINTSDIIYSKKENIIRSKNFATLEDNFENKFSAENFTFLVLDKIFKSKKINLLDSEKNNYSFNESMVNIKTNEIIGKDIKIDFRNDIFGNNENE
;
A
#
# COMPACT_ATOMS: atom_id res chain seq x y z
N PHE A 1 19.32 49.54 -48.08
CA PHE A 1 19.57 48.16 -47.58
C PHE A 1 19.00 48.04 -46.17
N PHE A 2 17.78 47.49 -46.02
CA PHE A 2 17.16 47.17 -44.73
C PHE A 2 17.46 45.72 -44.42
N LEU A 3 18.23 45.43 -43.36
CA LEU A 3 18.53 44.10 -42.88
C LEU A 3 17.48 43.72 -41.82
N THR A 4 16.50 42.89 -42.21
CA THR A 4 15.49 42.35 -41.27
C THR A 4 16.11 41.14 -40.53
N VAL A 5 16.43 41.32 -39.27
CA VAL A 5 16.88 40.23 -38.39
C VAL A 5 15.63 39.50 -37.83
N CYS A 6 15.35 38.32 -38.36
CA CYS A 6 14.35 37.42 -37.78
C CYS A 6 14.92 36.75 -36.53
N LEU A 7 14.46 37.17 -35.36
CA LEU A 7 14.76 36.52 -34.09
C LEU A 7 13.84 35.29 -33.94
N PHE A 8 14.36 34.07 -34.18
CA PHE A 8 13.66 32.84 -33.87
C PHE A 8 13.73 32.62 -32.36
N VAL A 9 12.65 32.92 -31.64
CA VAL A 9 12.46 32.48 -30.25
C VAL A 9 12.00 31.05 -30.25
N ASN A 10 12.90 30.12 -29.93
CA ASN A 10 12.53 28.74 -29.63
C ASN A 10 11.77 28.71 -28.30
N ILE A 11 10.45 28.71 -28.33
CA ILE A 11 9.59 28.42 -27.19
C ILE A 11 9.62 26.91 -26.98
N ASN A 12 10.50 26.44 -26.09
CA ASN A 12 10.40 25.09 -25.57
C ASN A 12 9.12 25.02 -24.70
N CYS A 13 8.05 24.58 -25.28
CA CYS A 13 6.83 24.21 -24.58
C CYS A 13 7.14 22.93 -23.78
N TYR A 14 7.51 23.06 -22.52
CA TYR A 14 7.50 21.92 -21.61
C TYR A 14 6.05 21.57 -21.38
N ASP A 15 5.60 20.46 -21.94
CA ASP A 15 4.35 19.80 -21.56
C ASP A 15 4.46 19.40 -20.07
N ILE A 16 4.04 20.30 -19.19
CA ILE A 16 3.74 19.95 -17.80
C ILE A 16 2.45 19.11 -17.90
N LYS A 17 2.59 17.79 -18.06
CA LYS A 17 1.50 16.85 -17.83
C LYS A 17 1.12 17.00 -16.36
N ALA A 18 0.19 17.89 -16.06
CA ALA A 18 -0.51 17.88 -14.80
C ALA A 18 -1.28 16.55 -14.78
N GLU A 19 -0.81 15.57 -14.03
CA GLU A 19 -1.55 14.35 -13.76
C GLU A 19 -2.81 14.74 -13.01
N GLU A 20 -3.91 14.88 -13.73
CA GLU A 20 -5.19 15.22 -13.13
C GLU A 20 -5.83 13.96 -12.56
N PHE A 21 -6.47 14.10 -11.39
CA PHE A 21 -7.43 13.12 -10.93
C PHE A 21 -8.67 13.21 -11.82
N ILE A 22 -9.14 12.07 -12.28
CA ILE A 22 -10.44 11.95 -12.95
C ILE A 22 -11.43 11.49 -11.90
N PHE A 23 -12.50 12.28 -11.66
CA PHE A 23 -13.56 11.98 -10.71
C PHE A 23 -14.81 11.52 -11.42
N GLU A 24 -15.39 10.43 -10.96
CA GLU A 24 -16.72 9.93 -11.32
C GLU A 24 -17.53 9.80 -10.00
N SER A 25 -18.73 10.43 -9.93
CA SER A 25 -19.60 10.39 -8.76
C SER A 25 -21.01 10.87 -9.13
N GLN A 26 -22.02 10.52 -8.34
CA GLN A 26 -23.38 11.04 -8.53
C GLN A 26 -23.47 12.54 -8.21
N THR A 27 -22.74 12.99 -7.20
CA THR A 27 -22.72 14.39 -6.76
C THR A 27 -21.30 14.93 -6.73
N ILE A 28 -21.04 15.99 -7.49
CA ILE A 28 -19.75 16.70 -7.48
C ILE A 28 -20.02 18.19 -7.23
N GLU A 29 -19.38 18.74 -6.20
CA GLU A 29 -19.40 20.16 -5.87
C GLU A 29 -17.99 20.74 -6.01
N ILE A 30 -17.90 21.89 -6.71
CA ILE A 30 -16.63 22.60 -6.91
C ILE A 30 -16.74 23.95 -6.21
N THR A 31 -15.86 24.20 -5.25
CA THR A 31 -15.84 25.40 -4.41
C THR A 31 -14.48 26.08 -4.41
N ASN A 32 -14.33 27.19 -3.68
CA ASN A 32 -13.10 27.96 -3.56
C ASN A 32 -12.48 28.31 -4.92
N ASN A 33 -13.28 28.91 -5.83
CA ASN A 33 -12.84 29.29 -7.18
C ASN A 33 -12.21 28.11 -7.96
N GLY A 34 -12.76 26.91 -7.82
CA GLY A 34 -12.26 25.70 -8.50
C GLY A 34 -11.12 24.97 -7.79
N ASN A 35 -10.68 25.44 -6.63
CA ASN A 35 -9.54 24.85 -5.91
C ASN A 35 -9.94 23.67 -4.99
N LYS A 36 -11.23 23.48 -4.71
CA LYS A 36 -11.71 22.36 -3.89
C LYS A 36 -12.79 21.60 -4.64
N ILE A 37 -12.61 20.29 -4.77
CA ILE A 37 -13.59 19.36 -5.34
C ILE A 37 -14.08 18.45 -4.23
N GLN A 38 -15.39 18.37 -4.02
CA GLN A 38 -16.04 17.42 -3.14
C GLN A 38 -16.92 16.49 -3.98
N ALA A 39 -16.80 15.20 -3.78
CA ALA A 39 -17.63 14.20 -4.45
C ALA A 39 -18.25 13.27 -3.41
N LYS A 40 -19.52 12.89 -3.59
CA LYS A 40 -20.34 12.12 -2.65
C LYS A 40 -21.17 11.08 -3.39
N ASP A 41 -21.78 10.18 -2.61
CA ASP A 41 -22.73 9.17 -3.11
C ASP A 41 -22.06 8.17 -4.08
N GLY A 42 -20.93 7.63 -3.65
CA GLY A 42 -20.15 6.69 -4.44
C GLY A 42 -19.17 7.41 -5.37
N VAL A 43 -17.92 7.43 -4.98
CA VAL A 43 -16.85 8.13 -5.67
C VAL A 43 -15.88 7.12 -6.29
N LYS A 44 -15.52 7.36 -7.56
CA LYS A 44 -14.38 6.72 -8.20
C LYS A 44 -13.40 7.78 -8.66
N VAL A 45 -12.12 7.58 -8.31
CA VAL A 45 -11.02 8.45 -8.70
C VAL A 45 -9.98 7.64 -9.44
N SER A 46 -9.56 8.11 -10.60
CA SER A 46 -8.47 7.51 -11.39
C SER A 46 -7.31 8.47 -11.52
N THR A 47 -6.09 7.95 -11.52
CA THR A 47 -4.85 8.71 -11.67
C THR A 47 -4.08 8.25 -12.91
N ALA A 48 -3.21 9.10 -13.45
CA ALA A 48 -2.38 8.77 -14.60
C ALA A 48 -1.35 7.66 -14.30
N ASN A 49 -0.98 7.48 -13.02
CA ASN A 49 -0.02 6.45 -12.58
C ASN A 49 -0.68 5.12 -12.16
N ASN A 50 -1.82 4.76 -12.79
CA ASN A 50 -2.51 3.47 -12.65
C ASN A 50 -3.04 3.16 -11.22
N ILE A 51 -3.35 4.20 -10.43
CA ILE A 51 -4.09 4.06 -9.18
C ILE A 51 -5.57 4.32 -9.43
N GLU A 52 -6.42 3.39 -9.02
CA GLU A 52 -7.86 3.55 -8.94
C GLU A 52 -8.32 3.55 -7.50
N ILE A 53 -9.23 4.46 -7.15
CA ILE A 53 -9.74 4.61 -5.80
C ILE A 53 -11.26 4.62 -5.86
N THR A 54 -11.91 3.88 -4.95
CA THR A 54 -13.34 4.01 -4.70
C THR A 54 -13.56 4.36 -3.23
N ALA A 55 -14.57 5.17 -2.94
CA ALA A 55 -14.94 5.61 -1.59
C ALA A 55 -16.43 6.02 -1.53
N ASN A 56 -16.97 6.24 -0.34
CA ASN A 56 -18.28 6.86 -0.20
C ASN A 56 -18.20 8.36 -0.52
N GLU A 57 -17.18 9.04 0.01
CA GLU A 57 -16.96 10.48 -0.17
C GLU A 57 -15.49 10.79 -0.42
N SER A 58 -15.24 11.90 -1.13
CA SER A 58 -13.90 12.44 -1.30
C SER A 58 -13.87 13.96 -1.26
N THR A 59 -12.74 14.50 -0.85
CA THR A 59 -12.42 15.93 -0.94
C THR A 59 -11.01 16.08 -1.50
N TYR A 60 -10.87 16.80 -2.61
CA TYR A 60 -9.58 17.14 -3.19
C TYR A 60 -9.29 18.64 -3.05
N ASP A 61 -8.16 18.95 -2.43
CA ASP A 61 -7.59 20.30 -2.34
C ASP A 61 -6.50 20.43 -3.40
N LYS A 62 -6.78 21.18 -4.47
CA LYS A 62 -5.86 21.36 -5.61
C LYS A 62 -4.61 22.14 -5.23
N ILE A 63 -4.70 23.05 -4.26
CA ILE A 63 -3.54 23.87 -3.83
C ILE A 63 -2.57 23.00 -3.03
N LYS A 64 -3.09 22.19 -2.12
CA LYS A 64 -2.28 21.28 -1.30
C LYS A 64 -1.90 20.00 -2.01
N LEU A 65 -2.55 19.68 -3.13
CA LEU A 65 -2.42 18.41 -3.86
C LEU A 65 -2.76 17.20 -2.96
N VAL A 66 -3.84 17.32 -2.17
CA VAL A 66 -4.26 16.33 -1.19
C VAL A 66 -5.67 15.86 -1.48
N LEU A 67 -5.85 14.56 -1.65
CA LEU A 67 -7.14 13.88 -1.76
C LEU A 67 -7.43 13.15 -0.46
N THR A 68 -8.49 13.54 0.23
CA THR A 68 -9.01 12.87 1.43
C THR A 68 -10.22 12.03 1.06
N LEU A 69 -10.29 10.81 1.55
CA LEU A 69 -11.32 9.81 1.24
C LEU A 69 -11.91 9.27 2.54
N ILE A 70 -13.23 9.04 2.55
CA ILE A 70 -13.97 8.59 3.71
C ILE A 70 -14.96 7.49 3.31
N GLY A 71 -14.96 6.40 4.09
CA GLY A 71 -15.93 5.31 4.07
C GLY A 71 -15.76 4.33 2.92
N ASN A 72 -15.70 3.05 3.24
CA ASN A 72 -15.60 1.92 2.29
C ASN A 72 -14.53 2.10 1.22
N ILE A 73 -13.37 2.59 1.62
CA ILE A 73 -12.32 2.95 0.68
C ILE A 73 -11.60 1.69 0.17
N LYS A 74 -11.40 1.66 -1.14
CA LYS A 74 -10.57 0.68 -1.83
C LYS A 74 -9.63 1.40 -2.78
N VAL A 75 -8.34 1.25 -2.56
CA VAL A 75 -7.27 1.72 -3.45
C VAL A 75 -6.71 0.52 -4.20
N ILE A 76 -6.55 0.62 -5.50
CA ILE A 76 -5.95 -0.40 -6.36
C ILE A 76 -4.77 0.23 -7.08
N ASP A 77 -3.57 -0.24 -6.81
CA ASP A 77 -2.40 -0.03 -7.65
C ASP A 77 -2.29 -1.19 -8.63
N LYS A 78 -2.67 -0.95 -9.89
CA LYS A 78 -2.67 -1.97 -10.94
C LYS A 78 -1.27 -2.40 -11.36
N GLU A 79 -0.31 -1.50 -11.28
CA GLU A 79 1.07 -1.75 -11.68
C GLU A 79 1.75 -2.73 -10.72
N ASN A 80 1.56 -2.52 -9.41
CA ASN A 80 2.17 -3.35 -8.37
C ASN A 80 1.27 -4.50 -7.90
N ASN A 81 0.04 -4.59 -8.43
CA ASN A 81 -0.97 -5.57 -8.03
C ASN A 81 -1.25 -5.52 -6.51
N ILE A 82 -1.38 -4.30 -5.98
CA ILE A 82 -1.68 -4.03 -4.57
C ILE A 82 -3.10 -3.48 -4.45
N LYS A 83 -3.83 -3.98 -3.46
CA LYS A 83 -5.16 -3.48 -3.10
C LYS A 83 -5.19 -3.14 -1.61
N ILE A 84 -5.53 -1.90 -1.27
CA ILE A 84 -5.63 -1.41 0.11
C ILE A 84 -7.09 -1.10 0.39
N LYS A 85 -7.62 -1.58 1.54
CA LYS A 85 -8.94 -1.26 2.04
C LYS A 85 -8.82 -0.56 3.39
N GLY A 86 -9.64 0.45 3.63
CA GLY A 86 -9.69 1.22 4.88
C GLY A 86 -10.89 2.14 4.95
N GLU A 87 -11.05 2.84 6.06
CA GLU A 87 -12.17 3.77 6.30
C GLU A 87 -11.78 5.24 6.17
N ASN A 88 -10.50 5.56 6.37
CA ASN A 88 -9.95 6.91 6.25
C ASN A 88 -8.62 6.85 5.55
N ILE A 89 -8.57 7.35 4.31
CA ILE A 89 -7.35 7.36 3.50
C ILE A 89 -7.10 8.77 2.97
N THR A 90 -5.83 9.18 3.01
CA THR A 90 -5.37 10.42 2.40
C THR A 90 -4.29 10.10 1.37
N TYR A 91 -4.45 10.62 0.15
CA TYR A 91 -3.45 10.55 -0.90
C TYR A 91 -2.79 11.91 -1.13
N TYR A 92 -1.48 11.96 -0.94
CA TYR A 92 -0.63 13.12 -1.19
C TYR A 92 -0.01 13.00 -2.58
N LYS A 93 -0.57 13.70 -3.57
CA LYS A 93 -0.18 13.60 -4.98
C LYS A 93 1.28 13.95 -5.22
N ASN A 94 1.76 15.03 -4.61
CA ASN A 94 3.14 15.50 -4.78
C ASN A 94 4.22 14.55 -4.24
N ARG A 95 3.84 13.64 -3.34
CA ARG A 95 4.74 12.63 -2.74
C ARG A 95 4.45 11.22 -3.25
N GLU A 96 3.37 11.04 -4.01
CA GLU A 96 2.82 9.75 -4.41
C GLU A 96 2.63 8.80 -3.20
N GLU A 97 2.10 9.36 -2.12
CA GLU A 97 2.02 8.69 -0.83
C GLU A 97 0.57 8.53 -0.39
N ILE A 98 0.18 7.31 -0.04
CA ILE A 98 -1.13 6.94 0.47
C ILE A 98 -0.99 6.63 1.97
N ILE A 99 -1.74 7.34 2.80
CA ILE A 99 -1.78 7.13 4.24
C ILE A 99 -3.18 6.63 4.61
N SER A 100 -3.26 5.42 5.17
CA SER A 100 -4.48 4.90 5.79
C SER A 100 -4.42 5.06 7.29
N LYS A 101 -5.53 5.45 7.90
CA LYS A 101 -5.70 5.59 9.35
C LYS A 101 -6.75 4.61 9.86
N GLY A 102 -6.45 3.94 10.97
CA GLY A 102 -7.27 2.87 11.54
C GLY A 102 -7.08 1.55 10.80
N ASN A 103 -8.02 0.64 10.99
CA ASN A 103 -7.96 -0.71 10.43
C ASN A 103 -7.76 -0.69 8.92
N THR A 104 -6.78 -1.44 8.46
CA THR A 104 -6.37 -1.48 7.06
C THR A 104 -6.07 -2.92 6.64
N ILE A 105 -6.60 -3.32 5.50
CA ILE A 105 -6.36 -4.62 4.88
C ILE A 105 -5.63 -4.38 3.56
N ILE A 106 -4.52 -5.09 3.37
CA ILE A 106 -3.71 -5.00 2.15
C ILE A 106 -3.66 -6.37 1.49
N HIS A 107 -4.06 -6.45 0.23
CA HIS A 107 -3.87 -7.63 -0.59
C HIS A 107 -2.70 -7.40 -1.55
N ILE A 108 -1.79 -8.37 -1.63
CA ILE A 108 -0.61 -8.34 -2.50
C ILE A 108 -0.68 -9.55 -3.44
N ASN A 109 -0.68 -9.31 -4.75
CA ASN A 109 -0.73 -10.32 -5.82
C ASN A 109 -1.90 -11.33 -5.72
N ASN A 110 -2.93 -11.09 -4.92
CA ASN A 110 -3.97 -12.05 -4.52
C ASN A 110 -3.44 -13.31 -3.81
N GLU A 111 -2.19 -13.28 -3.33
CA GLU A 111 -1.51 -14.39 -2.66
C GLU A 111 -1.35 -14.14 -1.16
N TYR A 112 -1.23 -12.86 -0.78
CA TYR A 112 -0.98 -12.46 0.60
C TYR A 112 -2.02 -11.45 1.07
N VAL A 113 -2.45 -11.60 2.31
CA VAL A 113 -3.34 -10.65 2.99
C VAL A 113 -2.64 -10.16 4.25
N ILE A 114 -2.45 -8.83 4.35
CA ILE A 114 -1.93 -8.17 5.55
C ILE A 114 -3.08 -7.44 6.23
N ASN A 115 -3.32 -7.74 7.52
CA ASN A 115 -4.22 -6.97 8.36
C ASN A 115 -3.39 -6.17 9.37
N THR A 116 -3.61 -4.87 9.44
CA THR A 116 -2.86 -3.96 10.30
C THR A 116 -3.66 -2.67 10.54
N SER A 117 -3.01 -1.65 11.09
CA SER A 117 -3.55 -0.28 11.17
C SER A 117 -2.49 0.75 10.81
N ASP A 118 -2.94 1.96 10.43
CA ASP A 118 -2.08 3.13 10.22
C ASP A 118 -0.88 2.87 9.30
N ILE A 119 -1.14 2.62 8.02
CA ILE A 119 -0.09 2.38 7.04
C ILE A 119 0.32 3.65 6.30
N ILE A 120 1.54 3.62 5.79
CA ILE A 120 2.03 4.53 4.75
C ILE A 120 2.48 3.66 3.56
N TYR A 121 1.86 3.89 2.40
CA TYR A 121 2.30 3.34 1.13
C TYR A 121 2.92 4.45 0.28
N SER A 122 4.22 4.40 0.06
CA SER A 122 4.95 5.26 -0.88
C SER A 122 5.08 4.54 -2.21
N LYS A 123 4.33 4.99 -3.23
CA LYS A 123 4.44 4.44 -4.58
C LYS A 123 5.78 4.79 -5.20
N LYS A 124 6.27 6.01 -4.98
CA LYS A 124 7.57 6.48 -5.47
C LYS A 124 8.75 5.62 -4.97
N GLU A 125 8.70 5.21 -3.69
CA GLU A 125 9.74 4.38 -3.08
C GLU A 125 9.45 2.88 -3.23
N ASN A 126 8.24 2.51 -3.65
CA ASN A 126 7.73 1.13 -3.68
C ASN A 126 7.81 0.44 -2.31
N ILE A 127 7.36 1.14 -1.26
CA ILE A 127 7.42 0.67 0.13
C ILE A 127 6.06 0.82 0.81
N ILE A 128 5.61 -0.23 1.52
CA ILE A 128 4.52 -0.17 2.48
C ILE A 128 5.10 -0.35 3.88
N ARG A 129 4.70 0.51 4.82
CA ARG A 129 5.18 0.43 6.21
C ARG A 129 4.08 0.71 7.22
N SER A 130 4.16 0.06 8.38
CA SER A 130 3.42 0.37 9.58
C SER A 130 4.29 0.22 10.81
N LYS A 131 3.98 0.99 11.86
CA LYS A 131 4.59 0.84 13.20
C LYS A 131 3.72 -0.03 14.12
N ASN A 132 2.56 -0.45 13.65
CA ASN A 132 1.60 -1.21 14.42
C ASN A 132 1.75 -2.72 14.16
N PHE A 133 1.14 -3.49 15.04
CA PHE A 133 1.04 -4.93 14.87
C PHE A 133 0.34 -5.27 13.55
N ALA A 134 0.86 -6.30 12.88
CA ALA A 134 0.31 -6.80 11.63
C ALA A 134 0.24 -8.33 11.66
N THR A 135 -0.78 -8.88 10.99
CA THR A 135 -0.81 -10.28 10.60
C THR A 135 -0.72 -10.38 9.10
N LEU A 136 0.05 -11.34 8.61
CA LEU A 136 0.13 -11.70 7.19
C LEU A 136 -0.27 -13.16 7.06
N GLU A 137 -1.14 -13.46 6.11
CA GLU A 137 -1.59 -14.81 5.78
C GLU A 137 -1.37 -15.05 4.29
N ASP A 138 -0.84 -16.23 3.94
CA ASP A 138 -0.67 -16.66 2.55
C ASP A 138 -1.73 -17.71 2.14
N ASN A 139 -1.72 -18.08 0.85
CA ASN A 139 -2.66 -19.07 0.31
C ASN A 139 -2.38 -20.51 0.78
N PHE A 140 -1.30 -20.74 1.54
CA PHE A 140 -0.93 -22.04 2.13
C PHE A 140 -1.28 -22.14 3.61
N GLU A 141 -2.08 -21.19 4.14
CA GLU A 141 -2.48 -21.08 5.54
C GLU A 141 -1.32 -20.79 6.53
N ASN A 142 -0.16 -20.39 6.03
CA ASN A 142 0.90 -19.86 6.90
C ASN A 142 0.49 -18.50 7.45
N LYS A 143 0.67 -18.32 8.75
CA LYS A 143 0.31 -17.08 9.46
C LYS A 143 1.53 -16.44 10.08
N PHE A 144 1.82 -15.25 9.66
CA PHE A 144 2.87 -14.43 10.24
C PHE A 144 2.24 -13.35 11.11
N SER A 145 2.86 -13.07 12.25
CA SER A 145 2.55 -11.89 13.04
C SER A 145 3.82 -11.10 13.29
N ALA A 146 3.71 -9.78 13.22
CA ALA A 146 4.87 -8.91 13.23
C ALA A 146 4.57 -7.55 13.85
N GLU A 147 5.57 -6.92 14.46
CA GLU A 147 5.53 -5.54 14.91
C GLU A 147 6.44 -4.68 14.02
N ASN A 148 6.04 -3.44 13.70
CA ASN A 148 6.87 -2.51 12.91
C ASN A 148 7.37 -3.10 11.58
N PHE A 149 6.49 -3.35 10.66
CA PHE A 149 6.90 -3.92 9.38
C PHE A 149 7.21 -2.88 8.31
N THR A 150 8.06 -3.29 7.37
CA THR A 150 8.32 -2.65 6.09
C THR A 150 8.26 -3.71 5.00
N PHE A 151 7.39 -3.51 4.00
CA PHE A 151 7.29 -4.36 2.83
C PHE A 151 7.89 -3.64 1.61
N LEU A 152 8.94 -4.22 1.04
CA LEU A 152 9.57 -3.76 -0.20
C LEU A 152 8.78 -4.38 -1.38
N VAL A 153 8.00 -3.55 -2.06
CA VAL A 153 7.00 -3.99 -3.04
C VAL A 153 7.62 -4.71 -4.24
N LEU A 154 8.67 -4.15 -4.81
CA LEU A 154 9.34 -4.72 -6.00
C LEU A 154 10.11 -6.00 -5.67
N ASP A 155 10.80 -6.01 -4.55
CA ASP A 155 11.63 -7.13 -4.11
C ASP A 155 10.79 -8.27 -3.51
N LYS A 156 9.53 -8.00 -3.16
CA LYS A 156 8.64 -8.92 -2.44
C LYS A 156 9.24 -9.36 -1.09
N ILE A 157 9.86 -8.42 -0.37
CA ILE A 157 10.51 -8.66 0.90
C ILE A 157 9.74 -7.98 2.04
N PHE A 158 9.32 -8.79 3.02
CA PHE A 158 8.72 -8.32 4.26
C PHE A 158 9.79 -8.30 5.37
N LYS A 159 10.04 -7.14 5.95
CA LYS A 159 11.01 -6.93 7.04
C LYS A 159 10.27 -6.54 8.30
N SER A 160 10.63 -7.12 9.43
CA SER A 160 10.07 -6.75 10.72
C SER A 160 10.99 -7.05 11.90
N LYS A 161 10.64 -6.44 13.03
CA LYS A 161 11.13 -6.85 14.36
C LYS A 161 10.11 -7.78 14.98
N LYS A 162 10.57 -8.85 15.66
CA LYS A 162 9.74 -9.86 16.32
C LYS A 162 8.67 -10.41 15.38
N ILE A 163 9.08 -11.34 14.54
CA ILE A 163 8.16 -12.15 13.74
C ILE A 163 7.88 -13.46 14.47
N ASN A 164 6.60 -13.85 14.51
CA ASN A 164 6.17 -15.21 14.77
C ASN A 164 5.52 -15.76 13.52
N LEU A 165 5.93 -16.94 13.11
CA LEU A 165 5.34 -17.72 12.02
C LEU A 165 4.70 -18.97 12.61
N LEU A 166 3.44 -19.20 12.31
CA LEU A 166 2.73 -20.45 12.47
C LEU A 166 2.57 -21.04 11.06
N ASP A 167 3.22 -22.18 10.79
CA ASP A 167 3.07 -22.85 9.52
C ASP A 167 1.79 -23.70 9.44
N SER A 168 1.49 -24.23 8.27
CA SER A 168 0.30 -25.08 8.04
C SER A 168 0.33 -26.37 8.86
N GLU A 169 1.51 -26.86 9.28
CA GLU A 169 1.69 -28.02 10.13
C GLU A 169 1.59 -27.70 11.62
N LYS A 170 1.36 -26.42 11.98
CA LYS A 170 1.26 -25.91 13.36
C LYS A 170 2.58 -25.83 14.11
N ASN A 171 3.72 -25.83 13.42
CA ASN A 171 4.99 -25.49 14.04
C ASN A 171 5.08 -23.97 14.22
N ASN A 172 5.64 -23.54 15.33
CA ASN A 172 5.79 -22.12 15.64
C ASN A 172 7.28 -21.72 15.60
N TYR A 173 7.55 -20.65 14.84
CA TYR A 173 8.89 -20.09 14.67
C TYR A 173 8.86 -18.64 15.15
N SER A 174 9.80 -18.30 16.05
CA SER A 174 9.96 -16.93 16.56
C SER A 174 11.30 -16.37 16.17
N PHE A 175 11.33 -15.13 15.71
CA PHE A 175 12.55 -14.44 15.27
C PHE A 175 12.61 -13.03 15.89
N ASN A 176 13.79 -12.62 16.32
CA ASN A 176 14.11 -11.20 16.50
C ASN A 176 14.76 -10.70 15.22
N GLU A 177 14.25 -9.60 14.63
CA GLU A 177 14.75 -9.05 13.37
C GLU A 177 14.77 -10.06 12.23
N SER A 178 13.72 -10.09 11.43
CA SER A 178 13.65 -11.03 10.31
C SER A 178 13.26 -10.37 9.01
N MET A 179 13.60 -11.06 7.95
CA MET A 179 13.29 -10.75 6.58
C MET A 179 12.71 -11.99 5.93
N VAL A 180 11.49 -11.86 5.41
CA VAL A 180 10.78 -12.90 4.67
C VAL A 180 10.75 -12.49 3.21
N ASN A 181 11.38 -13.29 2.35
CA ASN A 181 11.23 -13.16 0.91
C ASN A 181 10.01 -13.97 0.49
N ILE A 182 8.88 -13.30 0.22
CA ILE A 182 7.63 -13.98 -0.11
C ILE A 182 7.62 -14.57 -1.53
N LYS A 183 8.61 -14.25 -2.37
CA LYS A 183 8.76 -14.84 -3.71
C LYS A 183 9.47 -16.20 -3.66
N THR A 184 10.45 -16.34 -2.76
CA THR A 184 11.26 -17.58 -2.63
C THR A 184 10.88 -18.42 -1.42
N ASN A 185 9.98 -17.91 -0.55
CA ASN A 185 9.62 -18.49 0.75
C ASN A 185 10.82 -18.66 1.71
N GLU A 186 11.84 -17.82 1.54
CA GLU A 186 13.01 -17.82 2.41
C GLU A 186 12.83 -16.88 3.58
N ILE A 187 13.18 -17.35 4.77
CA ILE A 187 13.15 -16.56 6.00
C ILE A 187 14.56 -16.48 6.55
N ILE A 188 15.03 -15.26 6.76
CA ILE A 188 16.31 -14.97 7.40
C ILE A 188 16.02 -14.17 8.66
N GLY A 189 16.53 -14.60 9.80
CA GLY A 189 16.32 -13.91 11.07
C GLY A 189 17.43 -14.16 12.07
N LYS A 190 17.39 -13.43 13.19
CA LYS A 190 18.26 -13.61 14.34
C LYS A 190 17.48 -14.21 15.50
N ASP A 191 18.18 -14.86 16.42
CA ASP A 191 17.64 -15.42 17.67
C ASP A 191 16.39 -16.27 17.42
N ILE A 192 16.59 -17.30 16.59
CA ILE A 192 15.50 -18.18 16.13
C ILE A 192 15.15 -19.15 17.25
N LYS A 193 13.84 -19.19 17.62
CA LYS A 193 13.26 -20.23 18.44
C LYS A 193 12.24 -21.01 17.61
N ILE A 194 12.30 -22.35 17.66
CA ILE A 194 11.38 -23.24 16.95
C ILE A 194 10.69 -24.11 17.98
N ASP A 195 9.37 -24.09 18.00
CA ASP A 195 8.54 -24.99 18.81
C ASP A 195 7.79 -25.93 17.83
N PHE A 196 8.26 -27.18 17.74
CA PHE A 196 7.61 -28.20 16.91
C PHE A 196 6.36 -28.75 17.60
N ARG A 197 5.37 -29.14 16.81
CA ARG A 197 4.21 -29.84 17.32
C ARG A 197 4.63 -31.22 17.90
N ASN A 198 4.11 -31.58 19.07
CA ASN A 198 4.53 -32.75 19.86
C ASN A 198 4.39 -34.13 19.16
N ASP A 199 3.59 -34.21 18.10
CA ASP A 199 3.36 -35.47 17.38
C ASP A 199 4.38 -35.74 16.25
N ILE A 200 5.25 -34.77 15.92
CA ILE A 200 6.32 -34.96 14.91
C ILE A 200 7.41 -35.92 15.40
N PHE A 201 7.69 -35.95 16.69
CA PHE A 201 8.74 -36.79 17.27
C PHE A 201 8.20 -38.18 17.80
N GLY A 202 7.01 -38.60 17.37
CA GLY A 202 6.42 -39.86 17.73
C GLY A 202 6.52 -40.18 19.24
N ASN A 203 5.42 -40.26 19.94
CA ASN A 203 5.46 -40.85 21.25
C ASN A 203 5.89 -42.34 21.10
N ASN A 204 7.20 -42.59 21.19
CA ASN A 204 7.69 -43.91 21.54
C ASN A 204 7.41 -44.17 23.03
N GLU A 205 6.14 -44.09 23.43
CA GLU A 205 5.66 -44.79 24.60
C GLU A 205 5.30 -46.19 24.15
N ASN A 206 6.33 -47.04 24.03
CA ASN A 206 6.15 -48.48 24.06
C ASN A 206 7.35 -49.10 24.76
N GLU A 207 7.01 -49.66 25.90
CA GLU A 207 7.65 -50.66 26.74
C GLU A 207 8.27 -50.21 28.04
#